data_24cfe566dac8f20b0c27810721b2daff
#
_entry.id   24cfe566dac8f20b0c27810721b2daff
#
_cell.length_a   1.000
_cell.length_b   1.000
_cell.length_c   1.000
_cell.angle_alpha   90.00
_cell.angle_beta   90.00
_cell.angle_gamma   90.00
#
_symmetry.space_group_name_H-M   'P 1'
#
loop_
_entity.id
_entity.type
_entity.pdbx_description
1 polymer ?
#
loop_
_entity_poly.entity_id
_entity_poly.type
_entity_poly.pdbx_seq_one_letter_code
_entity_poly.pdbx_strand_id
1 'polypeptide(L)'
;MSKETVREKISDEIVRTLDVSKVKAITFAEVGAQGRRCYVEMVSDLPDRVSIIAGTFGFEAGGIRYVGDVDIEVLENAIPFLKRFRGTSLGTLNIHFPSGIGNHGGIGDWGHGRWVYIGDHFVFSGPGNHFFIALNLVRNFMSHLGLRHIDEVGIEIVANMLKGGEASHVKARSGMMGAIVGDIVGSRFEWHNRKSKRFTFLKGKEESQYPCHFTDDSVMTLAVADAITRWRAGDDASYEALSRAAIGSMQRFGRRYPYAGYGGAFRNWLQDGNPEPYNSWGNGAAMRVSACGWAGRSLDEVKAMSRAVTEVTHNHPEGIKGAEATAVATFLARTGKSMDEIRAIVVRDYYPLDFTLDEIRPTYEFDESCQGSVPQALEAFFESTSFEDAIRNAVSIGGDSDTLAAITGAVAGAFYGVPEDIRKKAETFLDEHLLKTLHDFEQMSMATI
;
A
#
# COMPACT_ATOMS: atom_id res chain seq x y z
N MET A 1 -6.99 -25.61 35.08
CA MET A 1 -7.46 -24.59 34.12
C MET A 1 -8.53 -25.24 33.24
N SER A 2 -9.66 -24.62 33.06
CA SER A 2 -10.68 -25.13 32.12
C SER A 2 -10.16 -25.06 30.69
N LYS A 3 -10.63 -25.95 29.82
CA LYS A 3 -10.24 -25.98 28.42
C LYS A 3 -10.57 -24.64 27.69
N GLU A 4 -11.63 -23.95 28.13
CA GLU A 4 -12.01 -22.61 27.68
C GLU A 4 -10.99 -21.53 28.04
N THR A 5 -10.47 -21.54 29.26
CA THR A 5 -9.46 -20.58 29.74
C THR A 5 -8.14 -20.70 28.97
N VAL A 6 -7.81 -21.93 28.51
CA VAL A 6 -6.65 -22.16 27.66
C VAL A 6 -6.89 -21.62 26.25
N ARG A 7 -8.12 -21.77 25.71
CA ARG A 7 -8.52 -21.27 24.39
C ARG A 7 -8.46 -19.73 24.30
N GLU A 8 -9.00 -19.02 25.29
CA GLU A 8 -8.94 -17.54 25.34
C GLU A 8 -7.50 -17.02 25.48
N LYS A 9 -6.69 -17.62 26.35
CA LYS A 9 -5.29 -17.24 26.51
C LYS A 9 -4.48 -17.48 25.24
N ILE A 10 -4.70 -18.59 24.56
CA ILE A 10 -3.99 -18.93 23.32
C ILE A 10 -4.38 -17.96 22.21
N SER A 11 -5.66 -17.65 22.03
CA SER A 11 -6.12 -16.72 20.99
C SER A 11 -5.49 -15.33 21.16
N ASP A 12 -5.53 -14.78 22.37
CA ASP A 12 -5.07 -13.43 22.66
C ASP A 12 -3.53 -13.31 22.66
N GLU A 13 -2.83 -14.31 23.19
CA GLU A 13 -1.39 -14.31 23.30
C GLU A 13 -0.72 -14.57 21.94
N ILE A 14 -1.25 -15.49 21.17
CA ILE A 14 -0.81 -15.73 19.78
C ILE A 14 -1.06 -14.50 18.91
N VAL A 15 -2.23 -13.88 19.06
CA VAL A 15 -2.60 -12.68 18.32
C VAL A 15 -1.68 -11.51 18.64
N ARG A 16 -1.19 -11.39 19.86
CA ARG A 16 -0.33 -10.27 20.32
C ARG A 16 1.16 -10.48 20.07
N THR A 17 1.65 -11.73 20.07
CA THR A 17 3.08 -12.04 20.10
C THR A 17 3.63 -12.62 18.79
N LEU A 18 2.78 -12.86 17.79
CA LEU A 18 3.18 -13.53 16.56
C LEU A 18 3.96 -12.60 15.63
N ASP A 19 5.24 -12.85 15.51
CA ASP A 19 6.05 -12.31 14.43
C ASP A 19 5.72 -13.08 13.14
N VAL A 20 4.80 -12.52 12.34
CA VAL A 20 4.31 -13.15 11.11
C VAL A 20 5.43 -13.41 10.10
N SER A 21 6.56 -12.68 10.20
CA SER A 21 7.72 -12.87 9.33
C SER A 21 8.45 -14.19 9.57
N LYS A 22 8.21 -14.82 10.73
CA LYS A 22 8.84 -16.09 11.15
C LYS A 22 7.90 -17.30 11.06
N VAL A 23 6.65 -17.09 10.70
CA VAL A 23 5.65 -18.16 10.59
C VAL A 23 5.72 -18.77 9.21
N LYS A 24 6.09 -20.07 9.12
CA LYS A 24 6.12 -20.81 7.85
C LYS A 24 4.81 -21.47 7.49
N ALA A 25 3.99 -21.83 8.50
CA ALA A 25 2.70 -22.46 8.27
C ALA A 25 1.79 -22.40 9.51
N ILE A 26 0.48 -22.40 9.29
CA ILE A 26 -0.52 -22.55 10.33
C ILE A 26 -1.51 -23.64 9.89
N THR A 27 -1.58 -24.73 10.63
CA THR A 27 -2.52 -25.82 10.37
C THR A 27 -3.60 -25.83 11.44
N PHE A 28 -4.86 -25.88 11.03
CA PHE A 28 -6.00 -26.05 11.91
C PHE A 28 -6.50 -27.50 11.74
N ALA A 29 -6.42 -28.31 12.75
CA ALA A 29 -6.89 -29.70 12.72
C ALA A 29 -7.74 -30.03 13.94
N GLU A 30 -8.81 -30.82 13.77
CA GLU A 30 -9.61 -31.36 14.86
C GLU A 30 -9.14 -32.77 15.25
N VAL A 31 -9.07 -33.07 16.55
CA VAL A 31 -8.78 -34.40 17.04
C VAL A 31 -9.78 -34.84 18.10
N GLY A 32 -10.54 -35.91 17.79
CA GLY A 32 -11.25 -36.72 18.75
C GLY A 32 -12.76 -36.76 18.62
N ALA A 33 -13.29 -37.97 18.74
CA ALA A 33 -14.67 -38.40 18.45
C ALA A 33 -15.78 -37.88 19.37
N GLN A 34 -15.54 -36.97 20.29
CA GLN A 34 -16.55 -36.50 21.26
C GLN A 34 -16.56 -35.02 21.59
N GLY A 35 -15.93 -34.20 20.82
CA GLY A 35 -15.95 -32.76 21.10
C GLY A 35 -15.31 -31.98 19.97
N ARG A 36 -16.12 -31.45 19.14
CA ARG A 36 -15.79 -30.57 18.02
C ARG A 36 -15.01 -29.37 18.52
N ARG A 37 -13.67 -29.33 18.30
CA ARG A 37 -12.79 -28.25 18.74
C ARG A 37 -11.72 -28.00 17.72
N CYS A 38 -11.70 -26.80 17.26
CA CYS A 38 -10.71 -26.30 16.31
C CYS A 38 -9.43 -25.86 17.02
N TYR A 39 -8.30 -26.14 16.43
CA TYR A 39 -6.99 -25.86 17.01
C TYR A 39 -6.01 -25.22 16.01
N VAL A 40 -5.17 -24.30 16.48
CA VAL A 40 -4.10 -23.67 15.69
C VAL A 40 -2.74 -24.19 16.15
N GLU A 41 -2.01 -24.86 15.31
CA GLU A 41 -0.61 -25.21 15.54
C GLU A 41 0.32 -24.30 14.70
N MET A 42 1.27 -23.65 15.35
CA MET A 42 2.24 -22.77 14.72
C MET A 42 3.63 -23.38 14.74
N VAL A 43 4.26 -23.50 13.58
CA VAL A 43 5.69 -23.88 13.47
C VAL A 43 6.47 -22.66 12.99
N SER A 44 7.34 -22.14 13.86
CA SER A 44 8.37 -21.19 13.47
C SER A 44 9.64 -21.95 13.06
N ASP A 45 10.56 -21.30 12.36
CA ASP A 45 11.93 -21.83 12.11
C ASP A 45 12.78 -21.99 13.38
N LEU A 46 12.21 -21.72 14.56
CA LEU A 46 12.85 -21.98 15.83
C LEU A 46 12.81 -23.47 16.14
N PRO A 47 13.89 -24.05 16.68
CA PRO A 47 14.00 -25.48 16.97
C PRO A 47 12.99 -26.01 17.99
N ASP A 48 12.32 -25.14 18.71
CA ASP A 48 11.33 -25.53 19.71
C ASP A 48 9.92 -25.44 19.13
N ARG A 49 9.34 -26.61 18.90
CA ARG A 49 7.93 -26.75 18.55
C ARG A 49 7.08 -26.21 19.68
N VAL A 50 6.45 -25.10 19.48
CA VAL A 50 5.39 -24.65 20.37
C VAL A 50 4.10 -25.33 19.92
N SER A 51 3.88 -26.54 20.39
CA SER A 51 2.59 -27.21 20.25
C SER A 51 1.60 -26.57 21.25
N ILE A 52 0.70 -25.75 20.78
CA ILE A 52 -0.34 -25.23 21.61
C ILE A 52 -1.50 -26.18 21.58
N ILE A 53 -1.53 -27.05 22.58
CA ILE A 53 -2.47 -28.16 22.67
C ILE A 53 -3.70 -27.76 23.47
N ALA A 54 -4.75 -27.46 22.80
CA ALA A 54 -6.06 -27.80 23.33
C ALA A 54 -6.93 -28.41 22.23
N GLY A 55 -6.30 -29.26 21.48
CA GLY A 55 -6.79 -29.86 20.36
C GLY A 55 -5.97 -29.41 19.17
N THR A 56 -5.77 -30.13 18.25
CA THR A 56 -4.57 -30.29 17.54
C THR A 56 -4.52 -29.44 16.30
N PHE A 57 -3.56 -28.57 16.22
CA PHE A 57 -3.15 -27.98 14.97
C PHE A 57 -1.80 -28.53 14.59
N GLY A 58 -1.64 -29.05 13.40
CA GLY A 58 -0.36 -29.46 12.86
C GLY A 58 0.15 -28.42 11.87
N PHE A 59 1.39 -28.02 12.03
CA PHE A 59 2.06 -27.18 11.04
C PHE A 59 2.97 -28.03 10.17
N GLU A 60 2.80 -27.89 8.87
CA GLU A 60 3.81 -28.28 7.91
C GLU A 60 4.43 -27.04 7.30
N ALA A 61 5.70 -27.08 6.99
CA ALA A 61 6.42 -25.95 6.42
C ALA A 61 5.71 -25.45 5.14
N GLY A 62 5.09 -24.27 5.20
CA GLY A 62 4.53 -23.58 4.05
C GLY A 62 3.01 -23.42 3.96
N GLY A 63 2.21 -23.86 4.94
CA GLY A 63 0.76 -23.73 4.81
C GLY A 63 -0.04 -23.67 6.11
N ILE A 64 -1.31 -23.32 6.01
CA ILE A 64 -2.31 -23.45 7.08
C ILE A 64 -3.24 -24.56 6.68
N ARG A 65 -3.42 -25.55 7.53
CA ARG A 65 -4.39 -26.61 7.30
C ARG A 65 -5.40 -26.64 8.45
N TYR A 66 -6.66 -26.60 8.12
CA TYR A 66 -7.78 -26.79 9.03
C TYR A 66 -8.57 -28.01 8.58
N VAL A 67 -8.88 -28.90 9.52
CA VAL A 67 -9.81 -30.01 9.30
C VAL A 67 -10.77 -30.02 10.48
N GLY A 68 -12.05 -29.81 10.25
CA GLY A 68 -13.07 -29.81 11.29
C GLY A 68 -14.35 -29.13 10.85
N ASP A 69 -15.25 -28.94 11.80
CA ASP A 69 -16.53 -28.31 11.53
C ASP A 69 -16.38 -26.81 11.35
N VAL A 70 -16.94 -26.28 10.28
CA VAL A 70 -16.97 -24.86 9.99
C VAL A 70 -18.37 -24.31 10.19
N ASP A 71 -18.52 -23.43 11.16
CA ASP A 71 -19.66 -22.54 11.26
C ASP A 71 -19.27 -21.09 10.88
N ILE A 72 -20.27 -20.23 10.82
CA ILE A 72 -20.07 -18.81 10.47
C ILE A 72 -19.17 -18.12 11.51
N GLU A 73 -19.25 -18.49 12.77
CA GLU A 73 -18.45 -17.92 13.85
C GLU A 73 -16.97 -18.28 13.73
N VAL A 74 -16.65 -19.53 13.36
CA VAL A 74 -15.27 -19.96 13.07
C VAL A 74 -14.67 -19.18 11.89
N LEU A 75 -15.45 -18.97 10.84
CA LEU A 75 -15.00 -18.16 9.69
C LEU A 75 -14.79 -16.70 10.06
N GLU A 76 -15.67 -16.11 10.86
CA GLU A 76 -15.54 -14.74 11.35
C GLU A 76 -14.31 -14.54 12.24
N ASN A 77 -14.01 -15.51 13.10
CA ASN A 77 -12.82 -15.50 13.95
C ASN A 77 -11.51 -15.72 13.17
N ALA A 78 -11.55 -16.43 12.05
CA ALA A 78 -10.39 -16.61 11.17
C ALA A 78 -10.04 -15.34 10.37
N ILE A 79 -11.02 -14.47 10.06
CA ILE A 79 -10.82 -13.25 9.25
C ILE A 79 -9.78 -12.30 9.85
N PRO A 80 -9.79 -11.92 11.14
CA PRO A 80 -8.76 -11.05 11.73
C PRO A 80 -7.36 -11.65 11.64
N PHE A 81 -7.24 -12.96 11.76
CA PHE A 81 -5.98 -13.67 11.66
C PHE A 81 -5.45 -13.66 10.21
N LEU A 82 -6.31 -13.92 9.23
CA LEU A 82 -5.95 -13.91 7.81
C LEU A 82 -5.58 -12.53 7.29
N LYS A 83 -6.11 -11.46 7.88
CA LYS A 83 -5.70 -10.07 7.58
C LYS A 83 -4.21 -9.83 7.85
N ARG A 84 -3.55 -10.66 8.66
CA ARG A 84 -2.11 -10.57 8.95
C ARG A 84 -1.22 -11.10 7.84
N PHE A 85 -1.75 -11.93 6.95
CA PHE A 85 -1.04 -12.36 5.74
C PHE A 85 -1.00 -11.29 4.63
N ARG A 86 -1.41 -10.04 4.93
CA ARG A 86 -1.18 -8.90 4.04
C ARG A 86 0.32 -8.76 3.78
N GLY A 87 0.70 -8.89 2.51
CA GLY A 87 2.08 -8.79 2.06
C GLY A 87 2.76 -10.11 1.67
N THR A 88 2.06 -11.25 1.76
CA THR A 88 2.53 -12.47 1.08
C THR A 88 2.25 -12.35 -0.41
N SER A 89 3.24 -12.67 -1.24
CA SER A 89 3.18 -12.41 -2.68
C SER A 89 2.12 -13.23 -3.42
N LEU A 90 1.99 -14.50 -3.09
CA LEU A 90 0.99 -15.41 -3.65
C LEU A 90 0.72 -16.54 -2.66
N GLY A 91 -0.51 -17.01 -2.62
CA GLY A 91 -0.86 -18.19 -1.85
C GLY A 91 -2.03 -18.93 -2.45
N THR A 92 -2.28 -20.11 -1.96
CA THR A 92 -3.40 -20.95 -2.36
C THR A 92 -4.23 -21.29 -1.13
N LEU A 93 -5.53 -21.06 -1.21
CA LEU A 93 -6.53 -21.52 -0.25
C LEU A 93 -7.24 -22.71 -0.86
N ASN A 94 -7.09 -23.88 -0.25
CA ASN A 94 -7.80 -25.09 -0.60
C ASN A 94 -8.88 -25.35 0.45
N ILE A 95 -10.11 -25.58 0.04
CA ILE A 95 -11.21 -25.99 0.92
C ILE A 95 -11.75 -27.31 0.39
N HIS A 96 -11.66 -28.34 1.22
CA HIS A 96 -12.22 -29.65 0.99
C HIS A 96 -13.55 -29.76 1.73
N PHE A 97 -14.61 -30.08 1.02
CA PHE A 97 -15.90 -30.35 1.61
C PHE A 97 -16.13 -31.88 1.71
N PRO A 98 -16.84 -32.36 2.71
CA PRO A 98 -17.20 -33.77 2.79
C PRO A 98 -18.01 -34.20 1.57
N SER A 99 -17.86 -35.46 1.16
CA SER A 99 -18.56 -36.05 0.04
C SER A 99 -20.07 -35.95 0.26
N GLY A 100 -20.77 -35.16 -0.55
CA GLY A 100 -22.22 -35.02 -0.49
C GLY A 100 -22.75 -33.59 -0.62
N ILE A 101 -21.91 -32.58 -0.65
CA ILE A 101 -22.32 -31.15 -0.83
C ILE A 101 -22.71 -30.82 -2.29
N GLY A 102 -22.68 -31.77 -3.17
CA GLY A 102 -23.27 -31.65 -4.50
C GLY A 102 -22.32 -31.32 -5.64
N ASN A 103 -22.68 -31.74 -6.84
CA ASN A 103 -21.95 -31.53 -8.10
C ASN A 103 -22.06 -30.07 -8.59
N HIS A 104 -21.53 -29.13 -7.84
CA HIS A 104 -21.40 -27.76 -8.32
C HIS A 104 -19.98 -27.53 -8.83
N GLY A 105 -19.85 -27.07 -10.04
CA GLY A 105 -18.56 -26.67 -10.63
C GLY A 105 -18.61 -25.22 -11.03
N GLY A 106 -17.51 -24.51 -10.82
CA GLY A 106 -17.37 -23.12 -11.25
C GLY A 106 -15.91 -22.70 -11.32
N ILE A 107 -15.60 -21.85 -12.28
CA ILE A 107 -14.29 -21.21 -12.41
C ILE A 107 -14.54 -19.73 -12.53
N GLY A 108 -13.82 -18.94 -11.73
CA GLY A 108 -13.89 -17.49 -11.80
C GLY A 108 -12.51 -16.84 -11.66
N ASP A 109 -12.40 -15.70 -12.29
CA ASP A 109 -11.24 -14.82 -12.16
C ASP A 109 -11.75 -13.44 -11.77
N TRP A 110 -11.22 -12.92 -10.67
CA TRP A 110 -11.68 -11.65 -10.11
C TRP A 110 -10.65 -10.54 -10.23
N GLY A 111 -9.70 -10.62 -11.09
CA GLY A 111 -8.65 -9.61 -11.15
C GLY A 111 -7.73 -9.55 -9.91
N HIS A 112 -8.10 -10.26 -8.84
CA HIS A 112 -7.37 -10.35 -7.57
C HIS A 112 -6.95 -11.78 -7.22
N GLY A 113 -7.34 -12.75 -8.03
CA GLY A 113 -7.02 -14.15 -7.86
C GLY A 113 -8.00 -15.06 -8.61
N ARG A 114 -7.53 -16.26 -8.90
CA ARG A 114 -8.30 -17.27 -9.62
C ARG A 114 -8.89 -18.27 -8.63
N TRP A 115 -10.17 -18.57 -8.77
CA TRP A 115 -10.82 -19.61 -7.99
C TRP A 115 -11.39 -20.72 -8.90
N VAL A 116 -11.35 -21.92 -8.37
CA VAL A 116 -11.92 -23.11 -9.02
C VAL A 116 -12.72 -23.87 -7.99
N TYR A 117 -13.96 -24.21 -8.32
CA TYR A 117 -14.80 -25.08 -7.53
C TYR A 117 -15.16 -26.31 -8.35
N ILE A 118 -14.78 -27.49 -7.92
CA ILE A 118 -15.05 -28.76 -8.60
C ILE A 118 -15.42 -29.82 -7.55
N GLY A 119 -16.68 -30.27 -7.56
CA GLY A 119 -17.16 -31.32 -6.67
C GLY A 119 -17.09 -30.89 -5.19
N ASP A 120 -16.19 -31.50 -4.44
CA ASP A 120 -15.92 -31.26 -3.02
C ASP A 120 -14.73 -30.34 -2.77
N HIS A 121 -14.22 -29.68 -3.80
CA HIS A 121 -12.99 -28.90 -3.74
C HIS A 121 -13.19 -27.47 -4.17
N PHE A 122 -12.81 -26.53 -3.33
CA PHE A 122 -12.67 -25.12 -3.69
C PHE A 122 -11.19 -24.72 -3.57
N VAL A 123 -10.66 -24.17 -4.64
CA VAL A 123 -9.28 -23.66 -4.68
C VAL A 123 -9.28 -22.20 -5.07
N PHE A 124 -8.69 -21.37 -4.23
CA PHE A 124 -8.41 -19.98 -4.54
C PHE A 124 -6.90 -19.78 -4.61
N SER A 125 -6.41 -19.16 -5.67
CA SER A 125 -5.01 -18.78 -5.83
C SER A 125 -4.91 -17.28 -6.05
N GLY A 126 -4.16 -16.61 -5.21
CA GLY A 126 -4.02 -15.15 -5.28
C GLY A 126 -3.14 -14.58 -4.17
N PRO A 127 -3.02 -13.24 -4.12
CA PRO A 127 -2.30 -12.58 -3.04
C PRO A 127 -2.88 -12.91 -1.67
N GLY A 128 -2.02 -13.11 -0.67
CA GLY A 128 -2.42 -13.51 0.69
C GLY A 128 -3.38 -12.53 1.38
N ASN A 129 -3.34 -11.25 1.01
CA ASN A 129 -4.30 -10.26 1.48
C ASN A 129 -5.74 -10.46 0.98
N HIS A 130 -5.97 -11.36 0.02
CA HIS A 130 -7.31 -11.69 -0.49
C HIS A 130 -7.89 -12.98 0.08
N PHE A 131 -7.20 -13.70 0.94
CA PHE A 131 -7.73 -14.93 1.56
C PHE A 131 -9.03 -14.69 2.33
N PHE A 132 -9.20 -13.51 2.95
CA PHE A 132 -10.45 -13.15 3.59
C PHE A 132 -11.62 -12.99 2.60
N ILE A 133 -11.35 -12.58 1.36
CA ILE A 133 -12.35 -12.50 0.29
C ILE A 133 -12.81 -13.92 -0.06
N ALA A 134 -11.85 -14.85 -0.19
CA ALA A 134 -12.14 -16.25 -0.46
C ALA A 134 -13.00 -16.89 0.66
N LEU A 135 -12.72 -16.58 1.93
CA LEU A 135 -13.55 -17.04 3.05
C LEU A 135 -14.95 -16.42 3.06
N ASN A 136 -15.08 -15.15 2.71
CA ASN A 136 -16.41 -14.52 2.55
C ASN A 136 -17.22 -15.18 1.45
N LEU A 137 -16.58 -15.71 0.42
CA LEU A 137 -17.27 -16.49 -0.61
C LEU A 137 -17.77 -17.81 -0.10
N VAL A 138 -16.96 -18.53 0.67
CA VAL A 138 -17.39 -19.78 1.30
C VAL A 138 -18.59 -19.50 2.19
N ARG A 139 -18.53 -18.43 2.99
CA ARG A 139 -19.67 -17.97 3.80
C ARG A 139 -20.91 -17.68 2.95
N ASN A 140 -20.77 -16.95 1.85
CA ASN A 140 -21.87 -16.63 0.94
C ASN A 140 -22.41 -17.89 0.27
N PHE A 141 -21.55 -18.83 -0.09
CA PHE A 141 -21.90 -20.12 -0.66
C PHE A 141 -22.68 -20.98 0.35
N MET A 142 -22.21 -21.07 1.60
CA MET A 142 -22.93 -21.74 2.68
C MET A 142 -24.32 -21.14 2.88
N SER A 143 -24.43 -19.81 2.91
CA SER A 143 -25.71 -19.09 3.03
C SER A 143 -26.64 -19.37 1.86
N HIS A 144 -26.12 -19.44 0.65
CA HIS A 144 -26.90 -19.73 -0.58
C HIS A 144 -27.45 -21.16 -0.57
N LEU A 145 -26.70 -22.11 -0.02
CA LEU A 145 -27.12 -23.50 0.13
C LEU A 145 -27.99 -23.74 1.40
N GLY A 146 -28.24 -22.71 2.21
CA GLY A 146 -28.97 -22.82 3.47
C GLY A 146 -28.20 -23.57 4.56
N LEU A 147 -26.91 -23.74 4.41
CA LEU A 147 -26.02 -24.45 5.34
C LEU A 147 -25.54 -23.47 6.42
N ARG A 148 -25.86 -23.76 7.69
CA ARG A 148 -25.31 -23.02 8.84
C ARG A 148 -24.02 -23.64 9.37
N HIS A 149 -23.77 -24.88 9.00
CA HIS A 149 -22.71 -25.71 9.53
C HIS A 149 -22.29 -26.73 8.47
N ILE A 150 -21.01 -26.99 8.32
CA ILE A 150 -20.46 -28.02 7.46
C ILE A 150 -19.53 -28.87 8.30
N ASP A 151 -19.90 -30.16 8.45
CA ASP A 151 -19.09 -31.13 9.17
C ASP A 151 -17.84 -31.50 8.35
N GLU A 152 -16.71 -31.72 9.02
CA GLU A 152 -15.47 -32.26 8.44
C GLU A 152 -14.90 -31.45 7.26
N VAL A 153 -14.99 -30.14 7.31
CA VAL A 153 -14.37 -29.28 6.27
C VAL A 153 -12.87 -29.23 6.45
N GLY A 154 -12.13 -29.51 5.40
CA GLY A 154 -10.68 -29.26 5.34
C GLY A 154 -10.39 -27.90 4.73
N ILE A 155 -9.72 -27.02 5.46
CA ILE A 155 -9.23 -25.73 4.95
C ILE A 155 -7.71 -25.75 4.99
N GLU A 156 -7.07 -25.62 3.84
CA GLU A 156 -5.62 -25.51 3.72
C GLU A 156 -5.27 -24.19 3.05
N ILE A 157 -4.46 -23.38 3.72
CA ILE A 157 -3.92 -22.15 3.17
C ILE A 157 -2.41 -22.35 3.02
N VAL A 158 -1.97 -22.48 1.79
CA VAL A 158 -0.53 -22.51 1.43
C VAL A 158 -0.17 -21.10 1.00
N ALA A 159 0.57 -20.39 1.84
CA ALA A 159 1.14 -19.10 1.49
C ALA A 159 2.57 -19.31 1.01
N ASN A 160 2.89 -18.87 -0.20
CA ASN A 160 4.27 -18.74 -0.63
C ASN A 160 4.89 -17.58 0.16
N MET A 161 5.32 -17.89 1.38
CA MET A 161 6.15 -16.96 2.13
C MET A 161 7.50 -16.90 1.44
N LEU A 162 7.88 -15.73 1.00
CA LEU A 162 9.23 -15.49 0.50
C LEU A 162 10.21 -15.98 1.59
N LYS A 163 11.06 -16.94 1.23
CA LYS A 163 12.14 -17.43 2.10
C LYS A 163 12.84 -16.21 2.69
N GLY A 164 12.94 -16.18 4.01
CA GLY A 164 13.30 -15.01 4.80
C GLY A 164 14.40 -14.16 4.18
N GLY A 165 14.15 -12.89 4.10
CA GLY A 165 15.09 -11.86 3.71
C GLY A 165 14.61 -10.91 2.61
N GLU A 166 13.73 -11.32 1.69
CA GLU A 166 13.35 -10.45 0.58
C GLU A 166 12.04 -9.65 0.76
N ALA A 167 11.11 -10.09 1.62
CA ALA A 167 9.84 -9.39 1.80
C ALA A 167 9.99 -8.01 2.48
N SER A 168 10.95 -7.86 3.40
CA SER A 168 11.27 -6.56 4.01
C SER A 168 12.02 -5.65 3.04
N HIS A 169 12.84 -6.22 2.14
CA HIS A 169 13.58 -5.46 1.14
C HIS A 169 12.69 -4.98 -0.03
N VAL A 170 11.65 -5.74 -0.42
CA VAL A 170 10.73 -5.32 -1.48
C VAL A 170 9.83 -4.18 -1.02
N LYS A 171 9.33 -4.19 0.23
CA LYS A 171 8.60 -3.05 0.79
C LYS A 171 9.47 -1.79 0.89
N ALA A 172 10.74 -1.93 1.30
CA ALA A 172 11.65 -0.79 1.44
C ALA A 172 12.01 -0.15 0.10
N ARG A 173 12.03 -0.93 -1.00
CA ARG A 173 12.42 -0.43 -2.33
C ARG A 173 11.32 0.29 -3.11
N SER A 174 10.06 0.23 -2.67
CA SER A 174 8.96 0.60 -3.57
C SER A 174 8.32 1.96 -3.33
N GLY A 175 8.61 2.63 -2.22
CA GLY A 175 7.75 3.71 -1.79
C GLY A 175 7.79 4.98 -2.60
N MET A 176 8.97 5.48 -2.85
CA MET A 176 9.12 6.69 -3.66
C MET A 176 8.72 6.43 -5.12
N MET A 177 8.97 5.20 -5.60
CA MET A 177 8.53 4.75 -6.91
C MET A 177 7.01 4.82 -7.07
N GLY A 178 6.24 4.69 -5.98
CA GLY A 178 4.79 4.83 -6.03
C GLY A 178 4.32 6.21 -6.48
N ALA A 179 4.93 7.28 -6.00
CA ALA A 179 4.66 8.64 -6.45
C ALA A 179 5.01 8.83 -7.93
N ILE A 180 6.18 8.33 -8.34
CA ILE A 180 6.66 8.41 -9.73
C ILE A 180 5.74 7.65 -10.68
N VAL A 181 5.28 6.45 -10.31
CA VAL A 181 4.30 5.70 -11.12
C VAL A 181 2.98 6.47 -11.23
N GLY A 182 2.53 7.09 -10.12
CA GLY A 182 1.32 7.91 -10.12
C GLY A 182 1.40 9.04 -11.13
N ASP A 183 2.45 9.84 -11.06
CA ASP A 183 2.76 10.90 -12.01
C ASP A 183 2.76 10.39 -13.46
N ILE A 184 3.59 9.39 -13.76
CA ILE A 184 3.74 8.84 -15.11
C ILE A 184 2.39 8.34 -15.67
N VAL A 185 1.58 7.65 -14.87
CA VAL A 185 0.26 7.17 -15.30
C VAL A 185 -0.72 8.32 -15.49
N GLY A 186 -0.72 9.29 -14.58
CA GLY A 186 -1.62 10.45 -14.57
C GLY A 186 -1.34 11.46 -15.68
N SER A 187 -0.05 11.65 -16.06
CA SER A 187 0.45 12.69 -16.96
C SER A 187 -0.32 12.87 -18.27
N ARG A 188 -0.79 11.79 -18.86
CA ARG A 188 -1.55 11.84 -20.13
C ARG A 188 -3.03 12.21 -19.94
N PHE A 189 -3.51 12.30 -18.71
CA PHE A 189 -4.90 12.59 -18.37
C PHE A 189 -5.08 13.98 -17.76
N GLU A 190 -4.04 14.70 -17.41
CA GLU A 190 -4.05 16.02 -16.84
C GLU A 190 -4.92 16.98 -17.70
N TRP A 191 -4.64 17.04 -18.99
CA TRP A 191 -5.38 17.86 -19.96
C TRP A 191 -6.46 17.11 -20.74
N HIS A 192 -6.54 15.80 -20.56
CA HIS A 192 -7.49 14.88 -21.22
C HIS A 192 -8.20 14.03 -20.18
N ASN A 193 -8.92 14.67 -19.29
CA ASN A 193 -9.52 14.05 -18.12
C ASN A 193 -10.25 12.75 -18.41
N ARG A 194 -10.06 11.77 -17.52
CA ARG A 194 -10.64 10.44 -17.61
C ARG A 194 -11.58 10.19 -16.44
N LYS A 195 -12.89 10.23 -16.67
CA LYS A 195 -13.93 9.96 -15.64
C LYS A 195 -14.24 8.46 -15.53
N SER A 196 -13.19 7.60 -15.55
CA SER A 196 -13.34 6.13 -15.54
C SER A 196 -12.04 5.46 -15.12
N LYS A 197 -12.14 4.37 -14.36
CA LYS A 197 -11.01 3.49 -14.01
C LYS A 197 -10.52 2.61 -15.17
N ARG A 198 -11.25 2.56 -16.30
CA ARG A 198 -10.94 1.70 -17.45
C ARG A 198 -10.02 2.41 -18.44
N PHE A 199 -8.72 2.19 -18.30
CA PHE A 199 -7.69 2.66 -19.22
C PHE A 199 -6.47 1.74 -19.17
N THR A 200 -5.63 1.76 -20.22
CA THR A 200 -4.34 1.08 -20.20
C THR A 200 -3.42 1.80 -19.22
N PHE A 201 -2.87 1.09 -18.23
CA PHE A 201 -2.15 1.68 -17.10
C PHE A 201 -0.89 2.44 -17.55
N LEU A 202 0.11 1.76 -18.06
CA LEU A 202 1.33 2.37 -18.61
C LEU A 202 1.39 2.18 -20.11
N LYS A 203 1.43 3.28 -20.87
CA LYS A 203 1.56 3.31 -22.33
C LYS A 203 2.84 4.01 -22.76
N GLY A 204 3.68 3.30 -23.52
CA GLY A 204 4.88 3.84 -24.13
C GLY A 204 4.61 4.70 -25.38
N LYS A 205 5.66 5.34 -25.90
CA LYS A 205 5.58 6.18 -27.10
C LYS A 205 5.12 5.44 -28.34
N GLU A 206 5.48 4.17 -28.46
CA GLU A 206 5.09 3.32 -29.58
C GLU A 206 3.61 2.84 -29.52
N GLU A 207 3.00 2.96 -28.34
CA GLU A 207 1.66 2.42 -28.07
C GLU A 207 0.56 3.49 -28.11
N SER A 208 0.92 4.79 -28.20
CA SER A 208 -0.07 5.87 -28.08
C SER A 208 0.40 7.19 -28.68
N GLN A 209 -0.55 7.93 -29.26
CA GLN A 209 -0.37 9.33 -29.62
C GLN A 209 -0.17 10.22 -28.36
N TYR A 210 -0.73 9.79 -27.22
CA TYR A 210 -0.57 10.43 -25.91
C TYR A 210 0.09 9.43 -24.95
N PRO A 211 1.42 9.25 -25.01
CA PRO A 211 2.14 8.32 -24.13
C PRO A 211 2.23 8.85 -22.71
N CYS A 212 2.40 7.93 -21.76
CA CYS A 212 2.83 8.30 -20.42
C CYS A 212 4.24 8.93 -20.45
N HIS A 213 4.48 9.87 -19.55
CA HIS A 213 5.78 10.52 -19.34
C HIS A 213 5.87 11.02 -17.90
N PHE A 214 7.06 11.26 -17.41
CA PHE A 214 7.22 11.94 -16.11
C PHE A 214 6.99 13.47 -16.28
N THR A 215 6.52 14.09 -15.21
CA THR A 215 6.30 15.55 -15.15
C THR A 215 7.16 16.17 -14.03
N ASP A 216 6.86 17.40 -13.65
CA ASP A 216 7.51 18.04 -12.51
C ASP A 216 7.22 17.35 -11.17
N ASP A 217 6.15 16.58 -11.06
CA ASP A 217 5.88 15.72 -9.90
C ASP A 217 7.03 14.76 -9.63
N SER A 218 7.44 13.96 -10.62
CA SER A 218 8.60 13.06 -10.48
C SER A 218 9.90 13.80 -10.31
N VAL A 219 10.11 14.87 -11.09
CA VAL A 219 11.36 15.64 -11.04
C VAL A 219 11.55 16.28 -9.66
N MET A 220 10.49 16.86 -9.08
CA MET A 220 10.58 17.52 -7.77
C MET A 220 10.55 16.51 -6.61
N THR A 221 9.87 15.38 -6.75
CA THR A 221 9.97 14.25 -5.81
C THR A 221 11.42 13.78 -5.68
N LEU A 222 12.12 13.60 -6.82
CA LEU A 222 13.52 13.19 -6.84
C LEU A 222 14.46 14.31 -6.40
N ALA A 223 14.13 15.58 -6.66
CA ALA A 223 14.91 16.71 -6.13
C ALA A 223 14.86 16.79 -4.60
N VAL A 224 13.70 16.52 -3.98
CA VAL A 224 13.57 16.45 -2.51
C VAL A 224 14.33 15.23 -1.97
N ALA A 225 14.30 14.10 -2.66
CA ALA A 225 15.09 12.92 -2.30
C ALA A 225 16.59 13.18 -2.33
N ASP A 226 17.10 13.85 -3.38
CA ASP A 226 18.50 14.28 -3.48
C ASP A 226 18.88 15.24 -2.34
N ALA A 227 17.99 16.17 -2.00
CA ALA A 227 18.19 17.08 -0.88
C ALA A 227 18.34 16.35 0.46
N ILE A 228 17.45 15.40 0.74
CA ILE A 228 17.49 14.60 1.97
C ILE A 228 18.75 13.73 2.01
N THR A 229 19.12 13.11 0.88
CA THR A 229 20.33 12.27 0.78
C THR A 229 21.59 13.10 1.08
N ARG A 230 21.70 14.31 0.51
CA ARG A 230 22.81 15.24 0.78
C ARG A 230 22.83 15.73 2.21
N TRP A 231 21.68 16.09 2.75
CA TRP A 231 21.56 16.54 4.13
C TRP A 231 21.97 15.45 5.13
N ARG A 232 21.55 14.20 4.89
CA ARG A 232 21.93 13.04 5.73
C ARG A 232 23.42 12.70 5.64
N ALA A 233 24.08 13.01 4.53
CA ALA A 233 25.51 12.80 4.33
C ALA A 233 26.36 13.97 4.82
N GLY A 234 25.77 15.10 5.16
CA GLY A 234 26.47 16.30 5.65
C GLY A 234 26.66 16.33 7.16
N ASP A 235 27.50 17.24 7.63
CA ASP A 235 27.81 17.42 9.06
C ASP A 235 26.76 18.27 9.81
N ASP A 236 25.96 19.10 9.07
CA ASP A 236 24.91 19.95 9.64
C ASP A 236 23.55 19.24 9.58
N ALA A 237 23.10 18.70 10.71
CA ALA A 237 21.85 18.01 10.84
C ALA A 237 20.63 18.94 11.11
N SER A 238 20.82 20.27 11.05
CA SER A 238 19.72 21.23 11.24
C SER A 238 18.71 21.18 10.09
N TYR A 239 17.46 21.51 10.37
CA TYR A 239 16.41 21.58 9.33
C TYR A 239 16.63 22.79 8.40
N GLU A 240 17.33 23.82 8.84
CA GLU A 240 17.78 24.94 8.01
C GLU A 240 18.78 24.45 6.95
N ALA A 241 19.65 23.50 7.29
CA ALA A 241 20.54 22.86 6.31
C ALA A 241 19.74 22.03 5.28
N LEU A 242 18.69 21.33 5.73
CA LEU A 242 17.78 20.62 4.83
C LEU A 242 17.04 21.59 3.89
N SER A 243 16.56 22.74 4.39
CA SER A 243 15.93 23.77 3.55
C SER A 243 16.89 24.31 2.48
N ARG A 244 18.14 24.61 2.85
CA ARG A 244 19.17 25.02 1.88
C ARG A 244 19.45 23.92 0.84
N ALA A 245 19.54 22.66 1.27
CA ALA A 245 19.72 21.52 0.37
C ALA A 245 18.53 21.38 -0.58
N ALA A 246 17.30 21.57 -0.09
CA ALA A 246 16.06 21.49 -0.88
C ALA A 246 16.04 22.58 -1.97
N ILE A 247 16.34 23.83 -1.62
CA ILE A 247 16.47 24.94 -2.60
C ILE A 247 17.48 24.54 -3.69
N GLY A 248 18.69 24.16 -3.29
CA GLY A 248 19.75 23.83 -4.24
C GLY A 248 19.41 22.65 -5.13
N SER A 249 18.77 21.60 -4.59
CA SER A 249 18.37 20.43 -5.37
C SER A 249 17.22 20.75 -6.32
N MET A 250 16.15 21.39 -5.86
CA MET A 250 15.05 21.78 -6.74
C MET A 250 15.47 22.69 -7.88
N GLN A 251 16.34 23.67 -7.63
CA GLN A 251 16.88 24.54 -8.69
C GLN A 251 17.75 23.76 -9.69
N ARG A 252 18.62 22.83 -9.24
CA ARG A 252 19.42 22.00 -10.14
C ARG A 252 18.55 21.13 -11.04
N PHE A 253 17.57 20.43 -10.43
CA PHE A 253 16.67 19.57 -11.18
C PHE A 253 15.75 20.37 -12.10
N GLY A 254 15.18 21.47 -11.64
CA GLY A 254 14.31 22.32 -12.44
C GLY A 254 15.02 22.92 -13.67
N ARG A 255 16.28 23.33 -13.51
CA ARG A 255 17.10 23.81 -14.64
C ARG A 255 17.52 22.70 -15.60
N ARG A 256 17.67 21.46 -15.12
CA ARG A 256 17.97 20.30 -15.96
C ARG A 256 16.75 19.83 -16.76
N TYR A 257 15.55 19.96 -16.18
CA TYR A 257 14.29 19.53 -16.79
C TYR A 257 13.32 20.72 -16.98
N PRO A 258 13.68 21.74 -17.79
CA PRO A 258 12.93 23.00 -17.83
C PRO A 258 11.53 22.90 -18.42
N TYR A 259 11.20 21.77 -19.06
CA TYR A 259 9.92 21.51 -19.73
C TYR A 259 9.06 20.48 -19.01
N ALA A 260 9.32 20.23 -17.73
CA ALA A 260 8.60 19.19 -16.98
C ALA A 260 7.18 19.56 -16.57
N GLY A 261 6.71 20.80 -16.73
CA GLY A 261 5.33 21.18 -16.44
C GLY A 261 5.15 22.26 -15.36
N TYR A 262 6.24 22.78 -14.78
CA TYR A 262 6.20 23.71 -13.64
C TYR A 262 5.22 24.87 -13.79
N GLY A 263 4.49 25.15 -12.71
CA GLY A 263 3.67 26.36 -12.58
C GLY A 263 4.50 27.64 -12.69
N GLY A 264 3.86 28.73 -13.13
CA GLY A 264 4.56 29.99 -13.49
C GLY A 264 5.38 30.59 -12.34
N ALA A 265 4.85 30.65 -11.13
CA ALA A 265 5.55 31.19 -9.96
C ALA A 265 6.77 30.32 -9.60
N PHE A 266 6.62 28.99 -9.62
CA PHE A 266 7.72 28.06 -9.33
C PHE A 266 8.80 28.10 -10.40
N ARG A 267 8.43 28.25 -11.68
CA ARG A 267 9.40 28.42 -12.78
C ARG A 267 10.28 29.66 -12.61
N ASN A 268 9.71 30.77 -12.15
CA ASN A 268 10.47 31.98 -11.83
C ASN A 268 11.38 31.75 -10.64
N TRP A 269 10.88 31.11 -9.57
CA TRP A 269 11.66 30.78 -8.39
C TRP A 269 12.86 29.85 -8.70
N LEU A 270 12.73 28.91 -9.65
CA LEU A 270 13.81 28.04 -10.08
C LEU A 270 14.99 28.79 -10.72
N GLN A 271 14.76 29.96 -11.30
CA GLN A 271 15.75 30.77 -11.95
C GLN A 271 16.31 31.89 -11.06
N ASP A 272 15.69 32.15 -9.93
CA ASP A 272 16.10 33.21 -9.02
C ASP A 272 17.44 32.86 -8.35
N GLY A 273 18.33 33.84 -8.27
CA GLY A 273 19.64 33.72 -7.61
C GLY A 273 19.54 33.80 -6.08
N ASN A 274 18.47 34.38 -5.57
CA ASN A 274 18.14 34.46 -4.13
C ASN A 274 16.67 34.11 -3.91
N PRO A 275 16.30 32.85 -4.09
CA PRO A 275 14.89 32.46 -4.11
C PRO A 275 14.27 32.56 -2.72
N GLU A 276 13.16 33.27 -2.63
CA GLU A 276 12.37 33.44 -1.41
C GLU A 276 11.03 32.71 -1.53
N PRO A 277 10.44 32.27 -0.42
CA PRO A 277 9.08 31.70 -0.40
C PRO A 277 8.05 32.70 -0.93
N TYR A 278 7.06 32.24 -1.69
CA TYR A 278 6.07 33.11 -2.33
C TYR A 278 4.63 32.81 -1.88
N ASN A 279 4.47 32.27 -0.68
CA ASN A 279 3.18 32.02 -0.03
C ASN A 279 2.19 31.16 -0.86
N SER A 280 2.73 30.17 -1.59
CA SER A 280 1.91 29.25 -2.37
C SER A 280 1.14 28.29 -1.46
N TRP A 281 -0.09 27.94 -1.86
CA TRP A 281 -0.92 26.88 -1.32
C TRP A 281 -1.14 25.75 -2.35
N GLY A 282 -0.39 25.76 -3.43
CA GLY A 282 -0.49 24.81 -4.53
C GLY A 282 -0.13 23.38 -4.11
N ASN A 283 -0.74 22.41 -4.79
CA ASN A 283 -0.53 20.97 -4.58
C ASN A 283 0.90 20.51 -4.91
N GLY A 284 1.67 21.34 -5.61
CA GLY A 284 3.13 21.18 -5.78
C GLY A 284 3.91 21.06 -4.47
N ALA A 285 3.32 21.48 -3.32
CA ALA A 285 3.83 21.17 -2.00
C ALA A 285 3.73 19.68 -1.66
N ALA A 286 2.56 19.08 -1.90
CA ALA A 286 2.22 17.73 -1.47
C ALA A 286 2.76 16.64 -2.42
N MET A 287 2.80 16.89 -3.72
CA MET A 287 3.24 15.92 -4.73
C MET A 287 4.68 15.41 -4.51
N ARG A 288 5.56 16.23 -3.95
CA ARG A 288 7.01 16.00 -3.90
C ARG A 288 7.56 15.54 -2.55
N VAL A 289 6.74 15.43 -1.49
CA VAL A 289 7.20 15.20 -0.11
C VAL A 289 7.28 13.73 0.31
N SER A 290 6.96 12.80 -0.56
CA SER A 290 6.97 11.36 -0.25
C SER A 290 8.30 10.89 0.34
N ALA A 291 9.43 11.45 -0.12
CA ALA A 291 10.75 11.18 0.41
C ALA A 291 10.88 11.47 1.92
N CYS A 292 10.19 12.49 2.45
CA CYS A 292 10.17 12.78 3.89
C CYS A 292 9.51 11.65 4.69
N GLY A 293 8.39 11.10 4.19
CA GLY A 293 7.71 9.95 4.79
C GLY A 293 8.57 8.68 4.77
N TRP A 294 9.47 8.55 3.79
CA TRP A 294 10.38 7.42 3.66
C TRP A 294 11.64 7.54 4.52
N ALA A 295 12.23 8.72 4.62
CA ALA A 295 13.48 8.95 5.32
C ALA A 295 13.30 9.25 6.82
N GLY A 296 12.13 9.68 7.26
CA GLY A 296 11.86 10.03 8.66
C GLY A 296 11.80 8.80 9.56
N ARG A 297 12.30 8.91 10.78
CA ARG A 297 12.36 7.87 11.81
C ARG A 297 11.22 7.97 12.83
N SER A 298 10.59 9.13 12.91
CA SER A 298 9.45 9.41 13.78
C SER A 298 8.48 10.36 13.09
N LEU A 299 7.25 10.45 13.60
CA LEU A 299 6.26 11.42 13.09
C LEU A 299 6.76 12.87 13.21
N ASP A 300 7.41 13.22 14.31
CA ASP A 300 7.94 14.58 14.53
C ASP A 300 9.04 14.90 13.53
N GLU A 301 9.94 13.94 13.25
CA GLU A 301 10.98 14.11 12.23
C GLU A 301 10.37 14.24 10.82
N VAL A 302 9.36 13.42 10.48
CA VAL A 302 8.64 13.51 9.19
C VAL A 302 8.01 14.88 9.01
N LYS A 303 7.33 15.39 10.02
CA LYS A 303 6.70 16.72 10.02
C LYS A 303 7.74 17.82 9.85
N ALA A 304 8.82 17.77 10.61
CA ALA A 304 9.90 18.75 10.54
C ALA A 304 10.58 18.74 9.16
N MET A 305 10.88 17.55 8.60
CA MET A 305 11.44 17.40 7.27
C MET A 305 10.48 17.92 6.18
N SER A 306 9.21 17.52 6.24
CA SER A 306 8.18 17.99 5.31
C SER A 306 8.10 19.50 5.31
N ARG A 307 8.06 20.11 6.50
CA ARG A 307 8.04 21.55 6.65
C ARG A 307 9.28 22.22 6.03
N ALA A 308 10.48 21.74 6.35
CA ALA A 308 11.74 22.30 5.86
C ALA A 308 11.86 22.31 4.34
N VAL A 309 11.39 21.26 3.65
CA VAL A 309 11.44 21.18 2.19
C VAL A 309 10.28 21.91 1.49
N THR A 310 9.21 22.22 2.24
CA THR A 310 7.99 22.84 1.71
C THR A 310 8.01 24.36 1.85
N GLU A 311 8.39 24.88 3.01
CA GLU A 311 8.35 26.31 3.34
C GLU A 311 9.26 27.16 2.45
N VAL A 312 10.23 26.58 1.78
CA VAL A 312 11.12 27.28 0.83
C VAL A 312 10.38 27.85 -0.40
N THR A 313 9.14 27.45 -0.61
CA THR A 313 8.25 27.92 -1.70
C THR A 313 6.83 28.08 -1.21
N HIS A 314 6.24 27.03 -0.62
CA HIS A 314 4.85 26.89 -0.22
C HIS A 314 4.71 27.13 1.31
N ASN A 315 4.96 28.36 1.75
CA ASN A 315 4.89 28.74 3.16
C ASN A 315 3.49 29.22 3.62
N HIS A 316 2.47 29.08 2.75
CA HIS A 316 1.07 29.24 3.14
C HIS A 316 0.62 28.07 4.02
N PRO A 317 -0.23 28.30 5.06
CA PRO A 317 -0.69 27.22 5.94
C PRO A 317 -1.27 26.00 5.22
N GLU A 318 -2.07 26.19 4.16
CA GLU A 318 -2.62 25.07 3.37
C GLU A 318 -1.56 24.32 2.58
N GLY A 319 -0.53 24.99 2.05
CA GLY A 319 0.60 24.33 1.40
C GLY A 319 1.38 23.44 2.38
N ILE A 320 1.70 23.95 3.58
CA ILE A 320 2.36 23.22 4.64
C ILE A 320 1.51 22.04 5.09
N LYS A 321 0.21 22.25 5.32
CA LYS A 321 -0.75 21.22 5.75
C LYS A 321 -0.87 20.09 4.74
N GLY A 322 -1.00 20.39 3.46
CA GLY A 322 -1.11 19.37 2.40
C GLY A 322 0.14 18.52 2.26
N ALA A 323 1.30 19.15 2.31
CA ALA A 323 2.59 18.44 2.31
C ALA A 323 2.74 17.55 3.55
N GLU A 324 2.46 18.07 4.75
CA GLU A 324 2.55 17.29 6.00
C GLU A 324 1.58 16.10 5.99
N ALA A 325 0.34 16.30 5.54
CA ALA A 325 -0.65 15.22 5.43
C ALA A 325 -0.15 14.06 4.55
N THR A 326 0.42 14.38 3.38
CA THR A 326 0.97 13.39 2.44
C THR A 326 2.18 12.67 3.03
N ALA A 327 3.13 13.40 3.61
CA ALA A 327 4.34 12.82 4.21
C ALA A 327 4.00 11.91 5.40
N VAL A 328 3.09 12.35 6.28
CA VAL A 328 2.62 11.58 7.46
C VAL A 328 1.86 10.34 7.01
N ALA A 329 0.93 10.44 6.05
CA ALA A 329 0.22 9.27 5.53
C ALA A 329 1.19 8.25 4.92
N THR A 330 2.20 8.70 4.16
CA THR A 330 3.27 7.86 3.61
C THR A 330 4.07 7.16 4.70
N PHE A 331 4.46 7.87 5.76
CA PHE A 331 5.20 7.30 6.89
C PHE A 331 4.37 6.25 7.64
N LEU A 332 3.12 6.56 7.95
CA LEU A 332 2.22 5.63 8.65
C LEU A 332 1.98 4.35 7.84
N ALA A 333 1.78 4.49 6.53
CA ALA A 333 1.65 3.36 5.62
C ALA A 333 2.92 2.50 5.60
N ARG A 334 4.10 3.11 5.49
CA ARG A 334 5.40 2.44 5.52
C ARG A 334 5.65 1.70 6.83
N THR A 335 5.24 2.28 7.94
CA THR A 335 5.45 1.71 9.29
C THR A 335 4.38 0.69 9.68
N GLY A 336 3.48 0.31 8.76
CA GLY A 336 2.54 -0.80 8.92
C GLY A 336 1.23 -0.42 9.63
N LYS A 337 0.89 0.87 9.71
CA LYS A 337 -0.42 1.29 10.18
C LYS A 337 -1.51 0.80 9.24
N SER A 338 -2.65 0.42 9.81
CA SER A 338 -3.82 0.03 9.01
C SER A 338 -4.40 1.25 8.28
N MET A 339 -5.16 0.98 7.22
CA MET A 339 -5.83 2.04 6.45
C MET A 339 -6.77 2.87 7.33
N ASP A 340 -7.50 2.23 8.25
CA ASP A 340 -8.39 2.90 9.20
C ASP A 340 -7.62 3.79 10.19
N GLU A 341 -6.45 3.35 10.68
CA GLU A 341 -5.61 4.16 11.56
C GLU A 341 -5.07 5.40 10.81
N ILE A 342 -4.63 5.22 9.55
CA ILE A 342 -4.14 6.33 8.72
C ILE A 342 -5.28 7.32 8.46
N ARG A 343 -6.46 6.82 8.04
CA ARG A 343 -7.65 7.65 7.81
C ARG A 343 -8.04 8.45 9.04
N ALA A 344 -8.07 7.81 10.21
CA ALA A 344 -8.42 8.48 11.47
C ALA A 344 -7.47 9.64 11.79
N ILE A 345 -6.17 9.48 11.54
CA ILE A 345 -5.18 10.56 11.74
C ILE A 345 -5.36 11.68 10.72
N VAL A 346 -5.57 11.34 9.44
CA VAL A 346 -5.79 12.33 8.37
C VAL A 346 -7.05 13.16 8.66
N VAL A 347 -8.15 12.50 9.05
CA VAL A 347 -9.42 13.19 9.34
C VAL A 347 -9.32 14.08 10.57
N ARG A 348 -8.63 13.61 11.61
CA ARG A 348 -8.47 14.36 12.85
C ARG A 348 -7.57 15.60 12.69
N ASP A 349 -6.45 15.47 11.96
CA ASP A 349 -5.36 16.44 12.01
C ASP A 349 -5.25 17.31 10.76
N TYR A 350 -5.83 16.89 9.62
CA TYR A 350 -5.59 17.56 8.33
C TYR A 350 -6.86 17.90 7.56
N TYR A 351 -7.60 16.90 7.04
CA TYR A 351 -8.71 17.11 6.12
C TYR A 351 -9.91 16.25 6.47
N PRO A 352 -11.13 16.80 6.52
CA PRO A 352 -12.33 15.98 6.51
C PRO A 352 -12.39 15.18 5.21
N LEU A 353 -12.79 13.91 5.31
CA LEU A 353 -12.98 12.99 4.18
C LEU A 353 -14.45 12.53 4.23
N ASP A 354 -15.38 13.47 4.01
CA ASP A 354 -16.81 13.31 4.13
C ASP A 354 -17.51 13.12 2.76
N PHE A 355 -16.77 12.64 1.79
CA PHE A 355 -17.21 12.32 0.43
C PHE A 355 -16.65 10.97 -0.01
N THR A 356 -17.23 10.41 -1.05
CA THR A 356 -16.71 9.26 -1.80
C THR A 356 -16.25 9.67 -3.20
N LEU A 357 -15.37 8.88 -3.81
CA LEU A 357 -14.93 9.16 -5.18
C LEU A 357 -16.09 9.09 -6.18
N ASP A 358 -17.07 8.23 -5.96
CA ASP A 358 -18.23 8.11 -6.85
C ASP A 358 -19.12 9.36 -6.80
N GLU A 359 -19.24 9.98 -5.62
CA GLU A 359 -19.99 11.24 -5.46
C GLU A 359 -19.32 12.42 -6.17
N ILE A 360 -18.00 12.54 -6.06
CA ILE A 360 -17.28 13.69 -6.64
C ILE A 360 -16.89 13.50 -8.11
N ARG A 361 -16.73 12.26 -8.58
CA ARG A 361 -16.26 11.97 -9.96
C ARG A 361 -17.01 12.69 -11.06
N PRO A 362 -18.35 12.84 -11.04
CA PRO A 362 -19.08 13.55 -12.10
C PRO A 362 -18.73 15.03 -12.20
N THR A 363 -18.42 15.68 -11.06
CA THR A 363 -18.35 17.14 -10.92
C THR A 363 -16.99 17.69 -10.58
N TYR A 364 -16.04 16.81 -10.13
CA TYR A 364 -14.70 17.27 -9.79
C TYR A 364 -13.97 17.79 -11.04
N GLU A 365 -13.40 18.97 -10.93
CA GLU A 365 -12.67 19.66 -11.99
C GLU A 365 -11.20 19.88 -11.59
N PHE A 366 -10.43 20.50 -12.47
CA PHE A 366 -9.02 20.83 -12.23
C PHE A 366 -8.90 21.81 -11.05
N ASP A 367 -8.12 21.40 -10.03
CA ASP A 367 -7.80 22.22 -8.87
C ASP A 367 -6.33 22.00 -8.50
N GLU A 368 -5.53 23.06 -8.58
CA GLU A 368 -4.10 23.05 -8.28
C GLU A 368 -3.78 23.36 -6.81
N SER A 369 -4.78 23.51 -5.96
CA SER A 369 -4.60 23.80 -4.54
C SER A 369 -4.42 22.52 -3.70
N CYS A 370 -3.67 22.60 -2.59
CA CYS A 370 -3.56 21.48 -1.64
C CYS A 370 -4.92 21.04 -1.10
N GLN A 371 -5.78 21.97 -0.72
CA GLN A 371 -7.10 21.69 -0.16
C GLN A 371 -8.09 21.12 -1.20
N GLY A 372 -7.86 21.36 -2.48
CA GLY A 372 -8.66 20.81 -3.56
C GLY A 372 -8.11 19.53 -4.17
N SER A 373 -6.88 19.10 -3.83
CA SER A 373 -6.24 17.92 -4.40
C SER A 373 -5.90 16.85 -3.35
N VAL A 374 -5.34 17.24 -2.20
CA VAL A 374 -4.81 16.27 -1.21
C VAL A 374 -5.89 15.38 -0.59
N PRO A 375 -7.04 15.91 -0.13
CA PRO A 375 -8.11 15.05 0.40
C PRO A 375 -8.63 14.05 -0.64
N GLN A 376 -8.78 14.45 -1.91
CA GLN A 376 -9.23 13.61 -3.00
C GLN A 376 -8.21 12.50 -3.32
N ALA A 377 -6.93 12.84 -3.32
CA ALA A 377 -5.85 11.88 -3.53
C ALA A 377 -5.75 10.87 -2.38
N LEU A 378 -5.94 11.31 -1.13
CA LEU A 378 -5.97 10.42 0.03
C LEU A 378 -7.21 9.54 0.04
N GLU A 379 -8.39 10.06 -0.35
CA GLU A 379 -9.60 9.24 -0.49
C GLU A 379 -9.43 8.19 -1.59
N ALA A 380 -8.74 8.52 -2.71
CA ALA A 380 -8.42 7.55 -3.76
C ALA A 380 -7.56 6.38 -3.24
N PHE A 381 -6.68 6.63 -2.28
CA PHE A 381 -5.98 5.57 -1.56
C PHE A 381 -6.91 4.81 -0.61
N PHE A 382 -7.75 5.48 0.18
CA PHE A 382 -8.62 4.83 1.17
C PHE A 382 -9.70 3.95 0.55
N GLU A 383 -10.20 4.28 -0.63
CA GLU A 383 -11.16 3.45 -1.37
C GLU A 383 -10.49 2.35 -2.21
N SER A 384 -9.16 2.21 -2.15
CA SER A 384 -8.45 1.26 -3.01
C SER A 384 -8.30 -0.12 -2.40
N THR A 385 -8.12 -1.11 -3.27
CA THR A 385 -7.87 -2.51 -2.91
C THR A 385 -6.47 -3.00 -3.30
N SER A 386 -5.73 -2.21 -4.09
CA SER A 386 -4.35 -2.50 -4.53
C SER A 386 -3.64 -1.21 -4.92
N PHE A 387 -2.32 -1.29 -5.16
CA PHE A 387 -1.53 -0.18 -5.66
C PHE A 387 -2.08 0.36 -7.01
N GLU A 388 -2.33 -0.53 -7.97
CA GLU A 388 -2.87 -0.14 -9.28
C GLU A 388 -4.28 0.45 -9.15
N ASP A 389 -5.12 -0.13 -8.30
CA ASP A 389 -6.48 0.37 -8.06
C ASP A 389 -6.48 1.78 -7.46
N ALA A 390 -5.54 2.08 -6.54
CA ALA A 390 -5.37 3.41 -5.98
C ALA A 390 -5.07 4.47 -7.07
N ILE A 391 -4.10 4.18 -7.95
CA ILE A 391 -3.78 5.06 -9.07
C ILE A 391 -4.97 5.23 -10.03
N ARG A 392 -5.69 4.13 -10.30
CA ARG A 392 -6.90 4.18 -11.14
C ARG A 392 -8.02 5.00 -10.50
N ASN A 393 -8.16 4.92 -9.18
CA ASN A 393 -9.08 5.76 -8.41
C ASN A 393 -8.75 7.24 -8.61
N ALA A 394 -7.50 7.65 -8.36
CA ALA A 394 -7.05 9.04 -8.52
C ALA A 394 -7.30 9.58 -9.94
N VAL A 395 -6.83 8.87 -10.96
CA VAL A 395 -7.03 9.26 -12.36
C VAL A 395 -8.52 9.34 -12.72
N SER A 396 -9.36 8.47 -12.15
CA SER A 396 -10.78 8.36 -12.53
C SER A 396 -11.64 9.53 -12.11
N ILE A 397 -11.18 10.37 -11.20
CA ILE A 397 -11.93 11.57 -10.82
C ILE A 397 -11.64 12.76 -11.75
N GLY A 398 -10.61 12.66 -12.60
CA GLY A 398 -10.15 13.74 -13.49
C GLY A 398 -9.40 14.82 -12.71
N GLY A 399 -9.44 16.06 -13.20
CA GLY A 399 -8.69 17.16 -12.58
C GLY A 399 -7.19 17.08 -12.90
N ASP A 400 -6.38 17.53 -11.97
CA ASP A 400 -4.91 17.47 -11.97
C ASP A 400 -4.45 16.01 -11.74
N SER A 401 -4.55 15.21 -12.78
CA SER A 401 -4.54 13.74 -12.68
C SER A 401 -3.16 13.16 -12.33
N ASP A 402 -2.07 13.78 -12.74
CA ASP A 402 -0.70 13.37 -12.42
C ASP A 402 -0.38 13.68 -10.95
N THR A 403 -0.66 14.87 -10.47
CA THR A 403 -0.48 15.25 -9.07
C THR A 403 -1.39 14.45 -8.14
N LEU A 404 -2.68 14.27 -8.46
CA LEU A 404 -3.57 13.40 -7.68
C LEU A 404 -3.02 11.98 -7.59
N ALA A 405 -2.57 11.42 -8.72
CA ALA A 405 -2.05 10.07 -8.77
C ALA A 405 -0.65 9.96 -8.12
N ALA A 406 0.19 11.00 -8.17
CA ALA A 406 1.48 11.04 -7.48
C ALA A 406 1.29 11.01 -5.95
N ILE A 407 0.41 11.84 -5.41
CA ILE A 407 0.09 11.87 -3.97
C ILE A 407 -0.51 10.53 -3.53
N THR A 408 -1.50 10.03 -4.26
CA THR A 408 -2.11 8.71 -4.00
C THR A 408 -1.07 7.60 -4.07
N GLY A 409 -0.24 7.61 -5.11
CA GLY A 409 0.81 6.63 -5.35
C GLY A 409 1.90 6.62 -4.27
N ALA A 410 2.23 7.79 -3.70
CA ALA A 410 3.15 7.90 -2.58
C ALA A 410 2.69 7.05 -1.38
N VAL A 411 1.42 7.20 -0.99
CA VAL A 411 0.84 6.47 0.15
C VAL A 411 0.56 5.01 -0.20
N ALA A 412 -0.03 4.76 -1.38
CA ALA A 412 -0.34 3.40 -1.84
C ALA A 412 0.92 2.55 -2.05
N GLY A 413 2.00 3.14 -2.58
CA GLY A 413 3.30 2.47 -2.73
C GLY A 413 3.92 2.09 -1.38
N ALA A 414 3.75 2.94 -0.37
CA ALA A 414 4.18 2.66 0.99
C ALA A 414 3.33 1.58 1.68
N PHE A 415 2.04 1.53 1.37
CA PHE A 415 1.08 0.61 1.99
C PHE A 415 1.07 -0.77 1.32
N TYR A 416 0.92 -0.82 0.01
CA TYR A 416 0.80 -2.06 -0.77
C TYR A 416 2.15 -2.58 -1.30
N GLY A 417 3.13 -1.70 -1.47
CA GLY A 417 4.28 -1.89 -2.35
C GLY A 417 3.92 -1.62 -3.82
N VAL A 418 4.91 -1.33 -4.64
CA VAL A 418 4.74 -1.21 -6.10
C VAL A 418 5.05 -2.57 -6.73
N PRO A 419 4.13 -3.16 -7.52
CA PRO A 419 4.39 -4.41 -8.23
C PRO A 419 5.61 -4.30 -9.14
N GLU A 420 6.42 -5.35 -9.18
CA GLU A 420 7.73 -5.35 -9.85
C GLU A 420 7.64 -5.11 -11.36
N ASP A 421 6.60 -5.64 -12.00
CA ASP A 421 6.31 -5.42 -13.44
C ASP A 421 5.95 -3.96 -13.71
N ILE A 422 5.14 -3.34 -12.85
CA ILE A 422 4.81 -1.91 -12.91
C ILE A 422 6.07 -1.07 -12.69
N ARG A 423 6.88 -1.41 -11.68
CA ARG A 423 8.14 -0.73 -11.39
C ARG A 423 9.09 -0.75 -12.59
N LYS A 424 9.37 -1.94 -13.12
CA LYS A 424 10.26 -2.09 -14.30
C LYS A 424 9.77 -1.32 -15.51
N LYS A 425 8.46 -1.35 -15.75
CA LYS A 425 7.89 -0.58 -16.88
C LYS A 425 8.01 0.93 -16.61
N ALA A 426 7.75 1.41 -15.41
CA ALA A 426 7.85 2.83 -15.07
C ALA A 426 9.30 3.34 -15.09
N GLU A 427 10.28 2.55 -14.68
CA GLU A 427 11.70 2.89 -14.79
C GLU A 427 12.13 3.18 -16.24
N THR A 428 11.48 2.58 -17.24
CA THR A 428 11.79 2.86 -18.66
C THR A 428 11.38 4.26 -19.13
N PHE A 429 10.61 4.99 -18.35
CA PHE A 429 10.23 6.38 -18.63
C PHE A 429 11.21 7.38 -18.05
N LEU A 430 12.06 6.97 -17.09
CA LEU A 430 13.06 7.82 -16.44
C LEU A 430 14.39 7.78 -17.20
N ASP A 431 15.11 8.88 -17.18
CA ASP A 431 16.49 8.91 -17.66
C ASP A 431 17.48 8.42 -16.58
N GLU A 432 18.73 8.24 -16.98
CA GLU A 432 19.80 7.75 -16.10
C GLU A 432 20.00 8.61 -14.84
N HIS A 433 19.84 9.93 -14.95
CA HIS A 433 20.01 10.83 -13.81
C HIS A 433 18.89 10.67 -12.78
N LEU A 434 17.64 10.59 -13.22
CA LEU A 434 16.50 10.37 -12.35
C LEU A 434 16.53 8.97 -11.71
N LEU A 435 16.89 7.94 -12.49
CA LEU A 435 17.07 6.57 -11.99
C LEU A 435 18.18 6.49 -10.94
N LYS A 436 19.33 7.13 -11.21
CA LYS A 436 20.42 7.16 -10.23
C LYS A 436 19.98 7.83 -8.92
N THR A 437 19.29 8.96 -9.00
CA THR A 437 18.80 9.66 -7.81
C THR A 437 17.82 8.80 -7.01
N LEU A 438 16.91 8.11 -7.68
CA LEU A 438 15.99 7.16 -7.06
C LEU A 438 16.76 6.08 -6.30
N HIS A 439 17.71 5.42 -6.94
CA HIS A 439 18.47 4.34 -6.33
C HIS A 439 19.35 4.82 -5.17
N ASP A 440 20.01 5.98 -5.29
CA ASP A 440 20.83 6.57 -4.22
C ASP A 440 19.98 6.83 -2.97
N PHE A 441 18.77 7.38 -3.16
CA PHE A 441 17.84 7.61 -2.05
C PHE A 441 17.32 6.30 -1.42
N GLU A 442 16.96 5.32 -2.24
CA GLU A 442 16.50 4.01 -1.75
C GLU A 442 17.59 3.31 -0.93
N GLN A 443 18.85 3.37 -1.36
CA GLN A 443 19.99 2.85 -0.60
C GLN A 443 20.17 3.58 0.73
N MET A 444 20.11 4.92 0.74
CA MET A 444 20.23 5.72 1.95
C MET A 444 19.09 5.41 2.93
N SER A 445 17.85 5.36 2.47
CA SER A 445 16.68 5.12 3.31
C SER A 445 16.69 3.71 3.93
N MET A 446 17.18 2.69 3.21
CA MET A 446 17.35 1.34 3.75
C MET A 446 18.41 1.25 4.85
N ALA A 447 19.47 2.02 4.76
CA ALA A 447 20.52 2.05 5.78
C ALA A 447 20.09 2.78 7.08
N THR A 448 18.98 3.50 7.02
CA THR A 448 18.49 4.38 8.10
C THR A 448 17.34 3.72 8.91
N ILE A 449 16.73 2.68 8.35
CA ILE A 449 15.66 1.87 8.97
C ILE A 449 16.27 0.68 9.70
#